data_1e1a398d3163c2d36c85c5890b569316
#
_entry.id   1e1a398d3163c2d36c85c5890b569316
#
_cell.length_a   1.000
_cell.length_b   1.000
_cell.length_c   1.000
_cell.angle_alpha   90.00
_cell.angle_beta   90.00
_cell.angle_gamma   90.00
#
_symmetry.space_group_name_H-M   'P 1'
#
loop_
_entity.id
_entity.type
_entity.pdbx_description
1 polymer ?
#
loop_
_entity_poly.entity_id
_entity_poly.type
_entity_poly.pdbx_seq_one_letter_code
_entity_poly.pdbx_strand_id
1 'polypeptide(L)'
;HGLSGADTYLEECARASEEVIKQYPNVHPKYDELFNSEILDGVTGILLYKAYETGQLMHGLTRMVRTGESYIEATKDAVDSYLCTDGRPVSTTTSRYGGDKNMYGQFRDRDYRLYLTICPPYMVKKENGPSTADWKYTDNAQDREFIDLMATISGETYHRLPSSNFKGFTVQGQPHFKNMNWGQGWNASQMGFWVWKYYNTHTVATNANGVNTTDAPLFRVGEVMVNYAEAMCELGKFDQTAADKSINK
;
A
#
# COMPACT_ATOMS: atom_id res chain seq x y z
N HIS A 1 23.23 -20.56 6.72
CA HIS A 1 22.94 -20.85 8.14
C HIS A 1 23.45 -22.21 8.64
N GLY A 2 24.26 -22.93 7.89
CA GLY A 2 24.99 -24.14 8.37
C GLY A 2 24.12 -25.33 8.75
N LEU A 3 22.85 -25.36 8.35
CA LEU A 3 22.00 -26.54 8.50
C LEU A 3 22.29 -27.52 7.36
N SER A 4 22.53 -28.78 7.71
CA SER A 4 22.67 -29.85 6.73
C SER A 4 21.38 -29.91 5.88
N GLY A 5 21.52 -29.80 4.55
CA GLY A 5 20.41 -29.83 3.61
C GLY A 5 19.80 -28.46 3.27
N ALA A 6 20.36 -27.35 3.74
CA ALA A 6 19.87 -26.00 3.40
C ALA A 6 19.79 -25.77 1.88
N ASP A 7 20.83 -26.14 1.15
CA ASP A 7 20.89 -26.02 -0.31
C ASP A 7 19.77 -26.82 -1.00
N THR A 8 19.43 -28.00 -0.48
CA THR A 8 18.34 -28.82 -1.02
C THR A 8 16.98 -28.11 -0.91
N TYR A 9 16.73 -27.43 0.21
CA TYR A 9 15.49 -26.65 0.37
C TYR A 9 15.47 -25.41 -0.52
N LEU A 10 16.61 -24.73 -0.68
CA LEU A 10 16.74 -23.58 -1.59
C LEU A 10 16.58 -23.99 -3.06
N GLU A 11 17.18 -25.11 -3.46
CA GLU A 11 17.00 -25.66 -4.82
C GLU A 11 15.54 -26.04 -5.08
N GLU A 12 14.85 -26.64 -4.13
CA GLU A 12 13.43 -26.97 -4.26
C GLU A 12 12.56 -25.72 -4.27
N CYS A 13 12.88 -24.71 -3.47
CA CYS A 13 12.22 -23.40 -3.50
C CYS A 13 12.35 -22.74 -4.88
N ALA A 14 13.58 -22.69 -5.43
CA ALA A 14 13.84 -22.14 -6.75
C ALA A 14 13.08 -22.90 -7.83
N ARG A 15 13.10 -24.24 -7.81
CA ARG A 15 12.40 -25.10 -8.76
C ARG A 15 10.88 -24.89 -8.71
N ALA A 16 10.30 -24.94 -7.52
CA ALA A 16 8.85 -24.77 -7.35
C ALA A 16 8.39 -23.37 -7.75
N SER A 17 9.16 -22.35 -7.39
CA SER A 17 8.89 -20.97 -7.79
C SER A 17 8.96 -20.80 -9.31
N GLU A 18 9.94 -21.39 -9.98
CA GLU A 18 10.08 -21.33 -11.44
C GLU A 18 8.87 -21.97 -12.15
N GLU A 19 8.35 -23.07 -11.64
CA GLU A 19 7.13 -23.71 -12.18
C GLU A 19 5.92 -22.77 -12.08
N VAL A 20 5.74 -22.10 -10.95
CA VAL A 20 4.65 -21.13 -10.76
C VAL A 20 4.85 -19.92 -11.67
N ILE A 21 6.07 -19.35 -11.75
CA ILE A 21 6.39 -18.20 -12.61
C ILE A 21 6.15 -18.52 -14.08
N LYS A 22 6.48 -19.74 -14.52
CA LYS A 22 6.20 -20.21 -15.89
C LYS A 22 4.71 -20.22 -16.21
N GLN A 23 3.89 -20.62 -15.26
CA GLN A 23 2.44 -20.66 -15.42
C GLN A 23 1.79 -19.27 -15.27
N TYR A 24 2.33 -18.45 -14.37
CA TYR A 24 1.84 -17.11 -14.04
C TYR A 24 2.96 -16.06 -14.18
N PRO A 25 3.35 -15.69 -15.41
CA PRO A 25 4.56 -14.88 -15.64
C PRO A 25 4.38 -13.39 -15.34
N ASN A 26 3.18 -12.92 -15.04
CA ASN A 26 2.87 -11.50 -14.97
C ASN A 26 2.42 -11.08 -13.56
N VAL A 27 2.99 -9.97 -13.08
CA VAL A 27 2.45 -9.23 -11.94
C VAL A 27 1.35 -8.28 -12.41
N HIS A 28 0.47 -7.86 -11.50
CA HIS A 28 -0.54 -6.85 -11.81
C HIS A 28 0.12 -5.49 -12.07
N PRO A 29 -0.24 -4.77 -13.14
CA PRO A 29 0.39 -3.48 -13.48
C PRO A 29 0.07 -2.36 -12.48
N LYS A 30 -0.99 -2.50 -11.70
CA LYS A 30 -1.40 -1.55 -10.67
C LYS A 30 -1.39 -2.23 -9.29
N TYR A 31 -0.40 -1.85 -8.47
CA TYR A 31 -0.15 -2.50 -7.18
C TYR A 31 -1.32 -2.41 -6.21
N ASP A 32 -2.00 -1.27 -6.15
CA ASP A 32 -3.13 -1.03 -5.25
C ASP A 32 -4.34 -1.89 -5.57
N GLU A 33 -4.59 -2.23 -6.83
CA GLU A 33 -5.72 -3.07 -7.23
C GLU A 33 -5.65 -4.49 -6.69
N LEU A 34 -4.47 -4.98 -6.33
CA LEU A 34 -4.31 -6.27 -5.65
C LEU A 34 -4.93 -6.28 -4.23
N PHE A 35 -5.15 -5.11 -3.64
CA PHE A 35 -5.61 -4.98 -2.26
C PHE A 35 -6.91 -4.20 -2.11
N ASN A 36 -7.25 -3.41 -3.12
CA ASN A 36 -8.38 -2.49 -3.06
C ASN A 36 -9.54 -2.92 -3.96
N SER A 37 -9.34 -3.92 -4.82
CA SER A 37 -10.42 -4.47 -5.64
C SER A 37 -11.42 -5.20 -4.78
N GLU A 38 -12.69 -4.98 -5.03
CA GLU A 38 -13.76 -5.65 -4.30
C GLU A 38 -13.75 -7.15 -4.55
N ILE A 39 -13.47 -7.56 -5.78
CA ILE A 39 -13.41 -8.95 -6.21
C ILE A 39 -12.03 -9.23 -6.79
N LEU A 40 -11.39 -10.31 -6.34
CA LEU A 40 -10.07 -10.75 -6.81
C LEU A 40 -10.10 -11.92 -7.78
N ASP A 41 -11.28 -12.42 -8.11
CA ASP A 41 -11.40 -13.49 -9.11
C ASP A 41 -10.90 -13.03 -10.48
N GLY A 42 -9.99 -13.81 -11.07
CA GLY A 42 -9.38 -13.49 -12.36
C GLY A 42 -8.37 -12.34 -12.37
N VAL A 43 -8.07 -11.74 -11.21
CA VAL A 43 -7.08 -10.66 -11.13
C VAL A 43 -5.68 -11.19 -11.34
N THR A 44 -4.97 -10.64 -12.34
CA THR A 44 -3.60 -11.02 -12.69
C THR A 44 -2.69 -10.94 -11.46
N GLY A 45 -1.86 -11.97 -11.26
CA GLY A 45 -0.90 -12.01 -10.17
C GLY A 45 -1.46 -12.46 -8.82
N ILE A 46 -2.77 -12.70 -8.70
CA ILE A 46 -3.39 -13.35 -7.54
C ILE A 46 -3.40 -14.87 -7.77
N LEU A 47 -2.81 -15.62 -6.85
CA LEU A 47 -2.78 -17.09 -6.90
C LEU A 47 -3.85 -17.71 -5.98
N LEU A 48 -4.06 -17.08 -4.84
CA LEU A 48 -5.08 -17.48 -3.87
C LEU A 48 -5.58 -16.25 -3.13
N TYR A 49 -6.88 -16.17 -2.92
CA TYR A 49 -7.51 -15.11 -2.15
C TYR A 49 -8.62 -15.65 -1.26
N LYS A 50 -8.97 -14.88 -0.25
CA LYS A 50 -10.15 -15.11 0.59
C LYS A 50 -11.28 -14.27 0.05
N ALA A 51 -12.32 -14.93 -0.44
CA ALA A 51 -13.54 -14.27 -0.86
C ALA A 51 -14.40 -13.86 0.35
N TYR A 52 -14.98 -12.68 0.27
CA TYR A 52 -15.95 -12.18 1.25
C TYR A 52 -17.29 -11.88 0.56
N GLU A 53 -18.39 -12.20 1.24
CA GLU A 53 -19.73 -12.08 0.67
C GLU A 53 -20.71 -11.58 1.71
N THR A 54 -21.60 -10.68 1.30
CA THR A 54 -22.63 -10.10 2.13
C THR A 54 -23.52 -11.19 2.74
N GLY A 55 -23.69 -11.15 4.06
CA GLY A 55 -24.53 -12.10 4.80
C GLY A 55 -23.88 -13.45 5.09
N GLN A 56 -22.72 -13.76 4.53
CA GLN A 56 -21.98 -14.99 4.74
C GLN A 56 -20.69 -14.75 5.53
N LEU A 57 -19.77 -13.98 4.96
CA LEU A 57 -18.48 -13.67 5.56
C LEU A 57 -18.10 -12.23 5.21
N MET A 58 -17.98 -11.40 6.22
CA MET A 58 -17.67 -9.98 6.06
C MET A 58 -16.58 -9.55 7.04
N HIS A 59 -16.01 -8.37 6.83
CA HIS A 59 -14.98 -7.79 7.69
C HIS A 59 -15.15 -6.29 7.88
N GLY A 60 -14.27 -5.65 8.67
CA GLY A 60 -14.30 -4.21 8.94
C GLY A 60 -13.08 -3.45 8.44
N LEU A 61 -12.13 -4.10 7.75
CA LEU A 61 -10.83 -3.51 7.43
C LEU A 61 -10.94 -2.28 6.52
N THR A 62 -11.69 -2.39 5.44
CA THR A 62 -11.86 -1.29 4.48
C THR A 62 -12.49 -0.06 5.15
N ARG A 63 -13.47 -0.27 6.03
CA ARG A 63 -14.05 0.82 6.82
C ARG A 63 -13.00 1.47 7.73
N MET A 64 -12.22 0.68 8.45
CA MET A 64 -11.17 1.20 9.34
C MET A 64 -10.18 2.09 8.59
N VAL A 65 -9.74 1.67 7.42
CA VAL A 65 -8.83 2.47 6.58
C VAL A 65 -9.53 3.74 6.07
N ARG A 66 -10.79 3.65 5.66
CA ARG A 66 -11.53 4.79 5.09
C ARG A 66 -11.91 5.84 6.10
N THR A 67 -12.40 5.44 7.26
CA THR A 67 -12.88 6.37 8.28
C THR A 67 -11.76 6.90 9.13
N GLY A 68 -10.61 6.23 9.02
CA GLY A 68 -9.47 6.58 9.80
C GLY A 68 -9.71 6.38 11.29
N GLU A 69 -10.53 5.44 11.65
CA GLU A 69 -10.52 4.87 12.99
C GLU A 69 -9.14 4.25 13.19
N SER A 70 -8.35 4.90 13.97
CA SER A 70 -6.90 4.97 13.95
C SER A 70 -6.19 3.79 14.60
N TYR A 71 -6.59 2.58 14.27
CA TYR A 71 -5.92 1.40 14.84
C TYR A 71 -4.98 0.68 13.85
N ILE A 72 -4.88 1.15 12.61
CA ILE A 72 -4.03 0.52 11.59
C ILE A 72 -2.98 1.53 11.15
N GLU A 73 -1.82 1.45 11.77
CA GLU A 73 -0.68 2.30 11.48
C GLU A 73 0.58 1.47 11.26
N ALA A 74 1.50 2.00 10.48
CA ALA A 74 2.81 1.42 10.27
C ALA A 74 3.83 2.02 11.25
N THR A 75 4.85 1.25 11.57
CA THR A 75 6.02 1.77 12.30
C THR A 75 6.91 2.58 11.36
N LYS A 76 7.77 3.43 11.95
CA LYS A 76 8.80 4.14 11.20
C LYS A 76 9.70 3.17 10.43
N ASP A 77 10.12 2.07 11.05
CA ASP A 77 10.97 1.06 10.42
C ASP A 77 10.30 0.43 9.19
N ALA A 78 8.99 0.17 9.26
CA ALA A 78 8.24 -0.32 8.10
C ALA A 78 8.23 0.71 6.96
N VAL A 79 8.11 2.01 7.26
CA VAL A 79 8.19 3.08 6.26
C VAL A 79 9.60 3.21 5.70
N ASP A 80 10.62 3.14 6.54
CA ASP A 80 12.02 3.26 6.13
C ASP A 80 12.52 2.06 5.32
N SER A 81 11.89 0.89 5.46
CA SER A 81 12.23 -0.30 4.68
C SER A 81 11.96 -0.16 3.17
N TYR A 82 11.08 0.75 2.77
CA TYR A 82 10.91 1.07 1.36
C TYR A 82 12.14 1.81 0.84
N LEU A 83 12.67 1.39 -0.29
CA LEU A 83 13.83 2.02 -0.92
C LEU A 83 13.46 3.40 -1.52
N CYS A 84 14.49 4.18 -1.80
CA CYS A 84 14.34 5.38 -2.61
C CYS A 84 14.39 5.04 -4.11
N THR A 85 14.00 5.98 -4.97
CA THR A 85 13.96 5.78 -6.43
C THR A 85 15.33 5.51 -7.06
N ASP A 86 16.42 5.81 -6.34
CA ASP A 86 17.79 5.45 -6.73
C ASP A 86 18.18 4.01 -6.32
N GLY A 87 17.22 3.22 -5.81
CA GLY A 87 17.41 1.84 -5.37
C GLY A 87 18.13 1.70 -4.02
N ARG A 88 18.34 2.78 -3.29
CA ARG A 88 19.08 2.79 -2.02
C ARG A 88 18.15 2.93 -0.81
N PRO A 89 18.57 2.41 0.35
CA PRO A 89 17.90 2.72 1.62
C PRO A 89 17.96 4.21 1.95
N VAL A 90 17.04 4.68 2.76
CA VAL A 90 16.95 6.08 3.23
C VAL A 90 18.24 6.60 3.88
N SER A 91 19.03 5.71 4.48
CA SER A 91 20.31 6.06 5.12
C SER A 91 21.45 6.35 4.16
N THR A 92 21.38 5.92 2.90
CA THR A 92 22.45 6.01 1.90
C THR A 92 22.02 6.62 0.57
N THR A 93 20.74 7.00 0.45
CA THR A 93 20.20 7.59 -0.77
C THR A 93 20.86 8.93 -1.12
N THR A 94 20.93 9.21 -2.40
CA THR A 94 21.31 10.51 -2.97
C THR A 94 20.13 11.24 -3.60
N SER A 95 18.92 10.69 -3.45
CA SER A 95 17.67 11.28 -3.94
C SER A 95 17.24 12.51 -3.12
N ARG A 96 16.07 13.07 -3.44
CA ARG A 96 15.48 14.21 -2.71
C ARG A 96 14.84 13.84 -1.36
N TYR A 97 15.11 12.65 -0.84
CA TYR A 97 14.66 12.28 0.50
C TYR A 97 15.15 13.32 1.53
N GLY A 98 14.23 13.94 2.23
CA GLY A 98 14.51 15.08 3.12
C GLY A 98 14.68 14.72 4.60
N GLY A 99 14.69 13.42 4.93
CA GLY A 99 14.78 12.95 6.32
C GLY A 99 13.52 13.25 7.14
N ASP A 100 13.61 13.05 8.45
CA ASP A 100 12.47 13.07 9.37
C ASP A 100 12.01 14.46 9.80
N LYS A 101 12.78 15.49 9.46
CA LYS A 101 12.46 16.88 9.86
C LYS A 101 11.33 17.51 9.07
N ASN A 102 10.99 16.93 7.93
CA ASN A 102 9.96 17.43 7.04
C ASN A 102 9.13 16.26 6.50
N MET A 103 7.85 16.23 6.83
CA MET A 103 6.96 15.15 6.42
C MET A 103 6.87 14.98 4.90
N TYR A 104 6.90 16.05 4.12
CA TYR A 104 6.92 15.97 2.66
C TYR A 104 8.26 15.42 2.16
N GLY A 105 9.38 15.90 2.72
CA GLY A 105 10.71 15.39 2.40
C GLY A 105 10.89 13.91 2.70
N GLN A 106 10.26 13.41 3.75
CA GLN A 106 10.30 12.00 4.14
C GLN A 106 9.67 11.07 3.09
N PHE A 107 8.71 11.58 2.32
CA PHE A 107 8.01 10.82 1.28
C PHE A 107 8.55 11.07 -0.14
N ARG A 108 9.50 11.99 -0.35
CA ARG A 108 10.02 12.26 -1.70
C ARG A 108 10.93 11.16 -2.20
N ASP A 109 10.80 10.90 -3.48
CA ASP A 109 11.63 9.94 -4.24
C ASP A 109 11.71 8.55 -3.58
N ARG A 110 10.57 8.05 -3.09
CA ARG A 110 10.45 6.72 -2.51
C ARG A 110 9.84 5.73 -3.52
N ASP A 111 9.99 4.46 -3.25
CA ASP A 111 9.29 3.39 -3.96
C ASP A 111 7.78 3.71 -4.03
N TYR A 112 7.19 3.60 -5.19
CA TYR A 112 5.78 3.95 -5.42
C TYR A 112 4.80 3.13 -4.57
N ARG A 113 5.18 1.91 -4.17
CA ARG A 113 4.38 1.09 -3.27
C ARG A 113 4.20 1.71 -1.89
N LEU A 114 5.12 2.57 -1.46
CA LEU A 114 4.97 3.32 -0.21
C LEU A 114 3.71 4.18 -0.23
N TYR A 115 3.49 4.97 -1.27
CA TYR A 115 2.34 5.88 -1.40
C TYR A 115 1.01 5.12 -1.50
N LEU A 116 1.04 3.89 -1.98
CA LEU A 116 -0.13 3.02 -2.11
C LEU A 116 -0.35 2.13 -0.86
N THR A 117 0.58 2.16 0.09
CA THR A 117 0.48 1.42 1.36
C THR A 117 0.28 2.34 2.55
N ILE A 118 0.99 3.45 2.59
CA ILE A 118 0.95 4.46 3.65
C ILE A 118 0.44 5.76 3.07
N CYS A 119 -0.55 6.36 3.70
CA CYS A 119 -1.09 7.64 3.24
C CYS A 119 -0.02 8.72 3.32
N PRO A 120 0.40 9.30 2.17
CA PRO A 120 1.40 10.37 2.17
C PRO A 120 0.80 11.68 2.67
N PRO A 121 1.63 12.67 3.02
CA PRO A 121 1.16 13.97 3.46
C PRO A 121 0.46 14.74 2.34
N TYR A 122 -0.64 15.39 2.68
CA TYR A 122 -1.35 16.36 1.83
C TYR A 122 -2.15 17.33 2.69
N MET A 123 -2.61 18.44 2.11
CA MET A 123 -3.40 19.42 2.81
C MET A 123 -4.74 19.65 2.12
N VAL A 124 -5.75 19.91 2.93
CA VAL A 124 -7.07 20.39 2.48
C VAL A 124 -7.41 21.69 3.18
N LYS A 125 -8.22 22.51 2.53
CA LYS A 125 -8.79 23.72 3.11
C LYS A 125 -10.30 23.61 3.22
N LYS A 126 -10.85 24.21 4.25
CA LYS A 126 -12.29 24.42 4.36
C LYS A 126 -12.65 25.69 3.63
N GLU A 127 -13.63 25.65 2.74
CA GLU A 127 -14.03 26.84 1.98
C GLU A 127 -15.13 27.62 2.70
N ASN A 128 -16.25 26.98 3.04
CA ASN A 128 -17.38 27.66 3.64
C ASN A 128 -18.11 26.77 4.66
N GLY A 129 -18.79 27.39 5.61
CA GLY A 129 -19.75 26.73 6.47
C GLY A 129 -19.23 25.64 7.43
N PRO A 130 -20.10 25.00 8.17
CA PRO A 130 -19.77 23.92 9.08
C PRO A 130 -19.71 22.54 8.41
N SER A 131 -20.15 22.43 7.15
CA SER A 131 -20.25 21.14 6.45
C SER A 131 -18.88 20.57 6.07
N THR A 132 -18.73 19.27 6.20
CA THR A 132 -17.56 18.53 5.71
C THR A 132 -17.49 18.48 4.18
N ALA A 133 -18.61 18.76 3.49
CA ALA A 133 -18.67 18.85 2.03
C ALA A 133 -17.89 20.05 1.47
N ASP A 134 -17.59 21.04 2.31
CA ASP A 134 -16.90 22.26 1.90
C ASP A 134 -15.37 22.16 1.92
N TRP A 135 -14.83 20.98 2.23
CA TRP A 135 -13.39 20.75 2.25
C TRP A 135 -12.88 20.38 0.86
N LYS A 136 -11.83 21.05 0.43
CA LYS A 136 -11.19 20.82 -0.88
C LYS A 136 -9.69 20.77 -0.76
N TYR A 137 -9.02 20.16 -1.73
CA TYR A 137 -7.58 20.27 -1.86
C TYR A 137 -7.18 21.73 -2.02
N THR A 138 -6.03 22.10 -1.47
CA THR A 138 -5.45 23.42 -1.67
C THR A 138 -4.91 23.57 -3.09
N ASP A 139 -4.71 24.82 -3.53
CA ASP A 139 -4.08 25.11 -4.82
C ASP A 139 -2.55 25.10 -4.73
N ASN A 140 -1.99 24.92 -3.53
CA ASN A 140 -0.56 24.84 -3.31
C ASN A 140 -0.02 23.51 -3.83
N ALA A 141 0.94 23.56 -4.75
CA ALA A 141 1.54 22.39 -5.37
C ALA A 141 2.21 21.44 -4.33
N GLN A 142 2.82 21.99 -3.28
CA GLN A 142 3.42 21.16 -2.23
C GLN A 142 2.37 20.36 -1.47
N ASP A 143 1.22 20.95 -1.19
CA ASP A 143 0.14 20.27 -0.46
C ASP A 143 -0.48 19.13 -1.27
N ARG A 144 -0.33 19.16 -2.59
CA ARG A 144 -0.87 18.18 -3.53
C ARG A 144 0.18 17.27 -4.15
N GLU A 145 1.46 17.47 -3.87
CA GLU A 145 2.58 16.76 -4.52
C GLU A 145 2.33 15.24 -4.62
N PHE A 146 1.92 14.61 -3.53
CA PHE A 146 1.70 13.16 -3.51
C PHE A 146 0.32 12.75 -4.00
N ILE A 147 -0.70 13.59 -3.86
CA ILE A 147 -2.02 13.32 -4.44
C ILE A 147 -1.92 13.28 -5.97
N ASP A 148 -1.22 14.23 -6.56
CA ASP A 148 -1.00 14.30 -8.00
C ASP A 148 -0.14 13.11 -8.49
N LEU A 149 0.87 12.70 -7.71
CA LEU A 149 1.64 11.49 -8.00
C LEU A 149 0.77 10.23 -7.92
N MET A 150 -0.02 10.08 -6.85
CA MET A 150 -0.91 8.92 -6.68
C MET A 150 -1.92 8.81 -7.82
N ALA A 151 -2.39 9.92 -8.38
CA ALA A 151 -3.28 9.92 -9.53
C ALA A 151 -2.65 9.24 -10.77
N THR A 152 -1.33 9.21 -10.87
CA THR A 152 -0.64 8.57 -12.00
C THR A 152 -0.32 7.09 -11.77
N ILE A 153 -0.13 6.67 -10.53
CA ILE A 153 0.31 5.31 -10.18
C ILE A 153 -0.82 4.40 -9.70
N SER A 154 -1.92 4.96 -9.19
CA SER A 154 -3.08 4.20 -8.72
C SER A 154 -3.87 3.57 -9.86
N GLY A 155 -4.57 2.48 -9.53
CA GLY A 155 -5.62 1.95 -10.40
C GLY A 155 -6.85 2.85 -10.44
N GLU A 156 -7.71 2.66 -11.45
CA GLU A 156 -8.88 3.51 -11.67
C GLU A 156 -10.17 2.92 -11.10
N THR A 157 -10.23 1.60 -10.96
CA THR A 157 -11.42 0.84 -10.60
C THR A 157 -11.90 1.29 -9.26
N TYR A 158 -12.11 1.77 -8.49
CA TYR A 158 -12.62 2.16 -7.17
C TYR A 158 -12.02 3.45 -6.60
N HIS A 159 -11.45 4.27 -7.39
CA HIS A 159 -10.94 5.58 -7.01
C HIS A 159 -10.06 5.57 -5.74
N ARG A 160 -8.77 5.39 -5.92
CA ARG A 160 -7.80 5.11 -4.86
C ARG A 160 -7.14 6.33 -4.22
N LEU A 161 -7.54 7.52 -4.61
CA LEU A 161 -6.93 8.73 -4.04
C LEU A 161 -7.52 9.08 -2.68
N PRO A 162 -6.72 9.60 -1.75
CA PRO A 162 -7.22 10.23 -0.54
C PRO A 162 -8.23 11.32 -0.88
N SER A 163 -9.36 11.32 -0.22
CA SER A 163 -10.43 12.28 -0.49
C SER A 163 -10.33 13.51 0.42
N SER A 164 -10.65 14.67 -0.12
CA SER A 164 -10.83 15.86 0.69
C SER A 164 -12.05 15.74 1.60
N ASN A 165 -13.04 14.96 1.19
CA ASN A 165 -14.24 14.68 1.94
C ASN A 165 -14.73 13.26 1.63
N PHE A 166 -15.11 12.52 2.66
CA PHE A 166 -15.60 11.15 2.52
C PHE A 166 -16.80 10.91 3.42
N LYS A 167 -18.03 10.83 2.85
CA LYS A 167 -19.30 10.52 3.57
C LYS A 167 -19.43 11.16 4.95
N GLY A 168 -19.15 12.44 5.08
CA GLY A 168 -19.19 13.16 6.34
C GLY A 168 -17.92 13.02 7.20
N PHE A 169 -16.97 12.20 6.78
CA PHE A 169 -15.64 12.15 7.38
C PHE A 169 -14.67 12.92 6.51
N THR A 170 -14.17 14.00 7.03
CA THR A 170 -13.17 14.81 6.35
C THR A 170 -11.80 14.23 6.61
N VAL A 171 -11.07 13.93 5.57
CA VAL A 171 -9.65 13.70 5.67
C VAL A 171 -9.00 15.05 5.83
N GLN A 172 -8.65 15.39 7.06
CA GLN A 172 -8.11 16.71 7.37
C GLN A 172 -6.62 16.78 7.11
N GLY A 173 -6.21 17.94 6.79
CA GLY A 173 -4.98 18.51 6.37
C GLY A 173 -3.64 17.98 6.84
N GLN A 174 -3.54 16.88 7.47
CA GLN A 174 -2.27 16.20 7.77
C GLN A 174 -2.55 14.73 8.05
N PRO A 175 -2.55 13.88 7.03
CA PRO A 175 -2.94 12.48 7.19
C PRO A 175 -2.06 11.69 8.16
N HIS A 176 -0.81 12.10 8.33
CA HIS A 176 0.09 11.45 9.29
C HIS A 176 -0.25 11.72 10.74
N PHE A 177 -0.66 12.94 11.02
CA PHE A 177 -1.00 13.38 12.37
C PHE A 177 -2.51 13.57 12.45
N LYS A 178 -3.18 12.58 12.03
CA LYS A 178 -4.56 12.57 11.82
C LYS A 178 -5.33 13.16 12.97
N ASN A 179 -6.00 14.21 12.62
CA ASN A 179 -7.15 14.71 13.31
C ASN A 179 -7.00 15.06 14.77
N MET A 180 -5.86 15.55 15.15
CA MET A 180 -5.68 16.23 16.43
C MET A 180 -6.76 17.30 16.67
N ASN A 181 -7.36 17.83 15.59
CA ASN A 181 -8.37 18.88 15.66
C ASN A 181 -9.78 18.39 16.03
N TRP A 182 -10.05 17.09 16.03
CA TRP A 182 -11.36 16.57 16.43
C TRP A 182 -11.51 16.36 17.94
N GLY A 183 -10.45 16.60 18.70
CA GLY A 183 -10.48 16.49 20.16
C GLY A 183 -10.80 15.10 20.71
N GLN A 184 -10.80 14.09 19.85
CA GLN A 184 -11.11 12.72 20.20
C GLN A 184 -9.89 11.85 20.00
N GLY A 185 -9.29 11.38 21.08
CA GLY A 185 -8.04 10.62 21.07
C GLY A 185 -8.04 9.36 20.20
N TRP A 186 -9.20 8.77 19.95
CA TRP A 186 -9.34 7.60 19.09
C TRP A 186 -9.20 7.88 17.59
N ASN A 187 -9.22 9.13 17.19
CA ASN A 187 -8.97 9.57 15.80
C ASN A 187 -7.55 10.08 15.58
N ALA A 188 -6.72 10.12 16.61
CA ALA A 188 -5.37 10.61 16.49
C ALA A 188 -4.41 9.49 16.09
N SER A 189 -3.53 9.77 15.14
CA SER A 189 -2.41 8.88 14.84
C SER A 189 -1.51 8.76 16.06
N GLN A 190 -1.10 7.53 16.36
CA GLN A 190 -0.16 7.22 17.43
C GLN A 190 1.29 7.16 16.91
N MET A 191 1.44 6.66 15.69
CA MET A 191 2.73 6.42 15.03
C MET A 191 3.05 7.43 13.94
N GLY A 192 2.06 8.15 13.45
CA GLY A 192 2.20 9.11 12.36
C GLY A 192 2.08 8.54 10.95
N PHE A 193 2.00 7.22 10.79
CA PHE A 193 2.00 6.55 9.49
C PHE A 193 0.73 5.73 9.28
N TRP A 194 -0.28 6.39 8.81
CA TRP A 194 -1.58 5.77 8.57
C TRP A 194 -1.54 4.83 7.39
N VAL A 195 -1.95 3.58 7.59
CA VAL A 195 -2.07 2.58 6.51
C VAL A 195 -3.18 2.98 5.56
N TRP A 196 -2.82 3.08 4.27
CA TRP A 196 -3.72 3.39 3.16
C TRP A 196 -4.11 2.14 2.37
N LYS A 197 -3.37 1.09 2.48
CA LYS A 197 -3.66 -0.21 1.88
C LYS A 197 -5.05 -0.69 2.27
N TYR A 198 -5.78 -1.29 1.35
CA TYR A 198 -7.19 -1.66 1.47
C TYR A 198 -8.19 -0.47 1.48
N TYR A 199 -7.74 0.75 1.25
CA TYR A 199 -8.67 1.84 0.98
C TYR A 199 -9.42 1.60 -0.33
N ASN A 200 -10.77 1.69 -0.27
CA ASN A 200 -11.58 1.56 -1.45
C ASN A 200 -12.89 2.37 -1.28
N THR A 201 -13.44 2.83 -2.39
CA THR A 201 -14.64 3.63 -2.43
C THR A 201 -15.86 2.84 -2.91
N HIS A 202 -15.75 1.52 -3.01
CA HIS A 202 -16.88 0.67 -3.37
C HIS A 202 -18.07 0.89 -2.45
N THR A 203 -19.28 0.85 -3.00
CA THR A 203 -20.51 1.20 -2.26
C THR A 203 -20.78 0.31 -1.05
N VAL A 204 -20.40 -0.96 -1.13
CA VAL A 204 -20.55 -1.92 -0.02
C VAL A 204 -19.58 -1.60 1.11
N ALA A 205 -18.45 -0.99 0.83
CA ALA A 205 -17.54 -0.48 1.83
C ALA A 205 -18.13 0.74 2.54
N THR A 206 -19.29 0.58 3.13
CA THR A 206 -20.05 1.61 3.80
C THR A 206 -19.48 1.96 5.17
N ASN A 207 -20.07 2.92 5.85
CA ASN A 207 -19.69 3.31 7.20
C ASN A 207 -20.07 2.28 8.26
N ALA A 208 -20.79 1.21 7.93
CA ALA A 208 -21.14 0.17 8.89
C ALA A 208 -19.95 -0.74 9.16
N ASN A 209 -19.69 -1.01 10.42
CA ASN A 209 -18.61 -1.90 10.83
C ASN A 209 -18.98 -3.36 10.55
N GLY A 210 -18.01 -4.14 10.09
CA GLY A 210 -18.17 -5.59 9.89
C GLY A 210 -19.00 -6.00 8.67
N VAL A 211 -19.26 -5.12 7.70
CA VAL A 211 -20.04 -5.41 6.50
C VAL A 211 -19.25 -5.26 5.19
N ASN A 212 -17.94 -5.14 5.27
CA ASN A 212 -17.10 -5.03 4.09
C ASN A 212 -16.90 -6.39 3.44
N THR A 213 -16.85 -6.41 2.12
CA THR A 213 -16.73 -7.61 1.29
C THR A 213 -15.54 -7.58 0.34
N THR A 214 -14.62 -6.63 0.51
CA THR A 214 -13.39 -6.54 -0.26
C THR A 214 -12.55 -7.80 -0.06
N ASP A 215 -12.25 -8.53 -1.11
CA ASP A 215 -11.47 -9.77 -1.06
C ASP A 215 -10.05 -9.53 -0.54
N ALA A 216 -9.49 -10.53 0.12
CA ALA A 216 -8.15 -10.47 0.68
C ALA A 216 -7.18 -11.40 -0.07
N PRO A 217 -6.10 -10.90 -0.69
CA PRO A 217 -5.09 -11.74 -1.32
C PRO A 217 -4.32 -12.53 -0.26
N LEU A 218 -4.19 -13.83 -0.45
CA LEU A 218 -3.42 -14.73 0.42
C LEU A 218 -2.06 -15.05 -0.19
N PHE A 219 -2.02 -15.46 -1.46
CA PHE A 219 -0.79 -15.70 -2.20
C PHE A 219 -0.79 -14.95 -3.52
N ARG A 220 0.35 -14.34 -3.84
CA ARG A 220 0.55 -13.55 -5.05
C ARG A 220 1.83 -14.00 -5.76
N VAL A 221 1.80 -13.92 -7.09
CA VAL A 221 2.96 -14.28 -7.91
C VAL A 221 4.21 -13.43 -7.59
N GLY A 222 4.02 -12.16 -7.23
CA GLY A 222 5.14 -11.29 -6.82
C GLY A 222 5.91 -11.81 -5.61
N GLU A 223 5.24 -12.47 -4.65
CA GLU A 223 5.90 -13.14 -3.52
C GLU A 223 6.72 -14.35 -4.01
N VAL A 224 6.16 -15.15 -4.90
CA VAL A 224 6.88 -16.29 -5.49
C VAL A 224 8.12 -15.83 -6.26
N MET A 225 8.04 -14.71 -6.97
CA MET A 225 9.18 -14.11 -7.69
C MET A 225 10.28 -13.65 -6.74
N VAL A 226 9.91 -13.06 -5.61
CA VAL A 226 10.89 -12.66 -4.57
C VAL A 226 11.53 -13.89 -3.94
N ASN A 227 10.75 -14.90 -3.59
CA ASN A 227 11.27 -16.16 -3.04
C ASN A 227 12.23 -16.87 -4.02
N TYR A 228 11.93 -16.83 -5.32
CA TYR A 228 12.83 -17.32 -6.35
C TYR A 228 14.16 -16.56 -6.37
N ALA A 229 14.08 -15.23 -6.38
CA ALA A 229 15.27 -14.37 -6.39
C ALA A 229 16.15 -14.61 -5.16
N GLU A 230 15.54 -14.68 -3.97
CA GLU A 230 16.23 -14.96 -2.72
C GLU A 230 16.93 -16.33 -2.75
N ALA A 231 16.21 -17.39 -3.14
CA ALA A 231 16.79 -18.72 -3.24
C ALA A 231 17.97 -18.76 -4.22
N MET A 232 17.86 -18.08 -5.38
CA MET A 232 18.95 -18.02 -6.35
C MET A 232 20.15 -17.22 -5.82
N CYS A 233 19.92 -16.16 -5.05
CA CYS A 233 20.99 -15.42 -4.38
C CYS A 233 21.73 -16.26 -3.35
N GLU A 234 21.00 -16.93 -2.47
CA GLU A 234 21.58 -17.78 -1.40
C GLU A 234 22.37 -18.99 -1.99
N LEU A 235 21.93 -19.52 -3.12
CA LEU A 235 22.64 -20.55 -3.85
C LEU A 235 23.87 -20.05 -4.64
N GLY A 236 24.09 -18.74 -4.70
CA GLY A 236 25.13 -18.13 -5.55
C GLY A 236 24.88 -18.29 -7.06
N LYS A 237 23.63 -18.51 -7.46
CA LYS A 237 23.18 -18.73 -8.84
C LYS A 237 22.39 -17.54 -9.43
N PHE A 238 22.31 -16.42 -8.71
CA PHE A 238 21.55 -15.25 -9.17
C PHE A 238 22.30 -14.53 -10.29
N ASP A 239 21.76 -14.57 -11.48
CA ASP A 239 22.28 -13.90 -12.68
C ASP A 239 21.20 -13.00 -13.32
N GLN A 240 21.51 -12.38 -14.45
CA GLN A 240 20.56 -11.54 -15.18
C GLN A 240 19.31 -12.32 -15.60
N THR A 241 19.45 -13.59 -15.95
CA THR A 241 18.30 -14.44 -16.31
C THR A 241 17.35 -14.64 -15.11
N ALA A 242 17.92 -14.88 -13.93
CA ALA A 242 17.15 -14.97 -12.70
C ALA A 242 16.47 -13.64 -12.35
N ALA A 243 17.17 -12.53 -12.51
CA ALA A 243 16.61 -11.19 -12.30
C ALA A 243 15.42 -10.91 -13.25
N ASP A 244 15.55 -11.25 -14.53
CA ASP A 244 14.52 -11.00 -15.55
C ASP A 244 13.28 -11.89 -15.36
N LYS A 245 13.44 -13.06 -14.71
CA LYS A 245 12.33 -13.93 -14.32
C LYS A 245 11.59 -13.44 -13.07
N SER A 246 12.21 -12.60 -12.26
CA SER A 246 11.75 -12.26 -10.92
C SER A 246 11.64 -10.75 -10.66
N ILE A 247 12.70 -10.13 -10.17
CA ILE A 247 12.67 -8.75 -9.67
C ILE A 247 12.55 -7.66 -10.76
N ASN A 248 12.79 -7.99 -12.02
CA ASN A 248 12.64 -7.09 -13.16
C ASN A 248 11.25 -7.17 -13.84
N LYS A 249 10.23 -7.73 -13.16
CA LYS A 249 8.87 -7.91 -13.70
C LYS A 249 7.90 -6.74 -13.43
#